data_28b1596b78332a00f9a7ca0292f49620
#
_entry.id   28b1596b78332a00f9a7ca0292f49620
#
_cell.length_a   1.000
_cell.length_b   1.000
_cell.length_c   1.000
_cell.angle_alpha   90.00
_cell.angle_beta   90.00
_cell.angle_gamma   90.00
#
_symmetry.space_group_name_H-M   'P 1'
#
loop_
_entity.id
_entity.type
_entity.pdbx_description
1 polymer ?
#
loop_
_entity_poly.entity_id
_entity_poly.type
_entity_poly.pdbx_seq_one_letter_code
_entity_poly.pdbx_strand_id
1 'polypeptide(L)'
;AIRGIRISGSLSPAGLFGVVQEGGVIRDLRAEGAVTPEGDARNAGGIAGENRGTIEDCSFTGTVSGKANIGGIAGANMAAGSILHCQASGAAAGEVMTGGIAGYNEGLVASCENSAFVNVASTNPRIDLDDLTQALTMDLSALSRLNAGTSVTDTGGIAGYSAGTISDCVNHGAVGYQHIGYNTGGIAGRSCGQLRQCANDGAVCGRKDVGGIVGQIEPYIRMDDTDYLSEMNRQLYELRQLTDQAVNDAQDGSGDISGQLSDMNDYLRDNVSDPGDLAAVIHGFGQRLDDLNSAASGSAGAVAEDLRAVNEQFNRLSNTMLAALSAASDPSSIISDTSEVNVDSVTLGKTSDCRNSGTVDGDSNTGGIAGSMAVEYGLDPED
;
A
#
# COMPACT_ATOMS: atom_id res chain seq x y z
N ALA A 1 32.08 8.90 -3.09
CA ALA A 1 31.04 9.54 -3.90
C ALA A 1 30.97 8.85 -5.27
N ILE A 2 29.76 8.59 -5.75
CA ILE A 2 29.49 8.06 -7.10
C ILE A 2 28.80 9.18 -7.87
N ARG A 3 29.31 9.50 -9.07
CA ARG A 3 28.77 10.59 -9.89
C ARG A 3 28.43 10.12 -11.30
N GLY A 4 27.54 10.87 -11.96
CA GLY A 4 27.13 10.56 -13.33
C GLY A 4 26.24 9.34 -13.45
N ILE A 5 25.49 9.00 -12.38
CA ILE A 5 24.55 7.90 -12.38
C ILE A 5 23.45 8.19 -13.42
N ARG A 6 23.17 7.22 -14.26
CA ARG A 6 22.04 7.23 -15.20
C ARG A 6 21.35 5.89 -15.17
N ILE A 7 20.14 5.87 -14.63
CA ILE A 7 19.32 4.68 -14.56
C ILE A 7 18.02 5.00 -15.32
N SER A 8 17.82 4.29 -16.43
CA SER A 8 16.67 4.46 -17.32
C SER A 8 16.23 3.09 -17.84
N GLY A 9 15.14 3.04 -18.63
CA GLY A 9 14.54 1.81 -19.11
C GLY A 9 13.49 1.25 -18.17
N SER A 10 12.87 0.14 -18.54
CA SER A 10 11.72 -0.46 -17.81
C SER A 10 12.17 -1.21 -16.56
N LEU A 11 12.73 -0.50 -15.59
CA LEU A 11 13.21 -1.04 -14.32
C LEU A 11 12.25 -0.70 -13.19
N SER A 12 11.86 -1.71 -12.39
CA SER A 12 11.05 -1.53 -11.18
C SER A 12 11.33 -2.71 -10.21
N PRO A 13 11.83 -2.48 -8.99
CA PRO A 13 12.26 -1.20 -8.41
C PRO A 13 13.55 -0.66 -9.03
N ALA A 14 13.72 0.68 -9.05
CA ALA A 14 14.83 1.39 -9.68
C ALA A 14 15.60 2.28 -8.68
N GLY A 15 16.91 2.19 -8.68
CA GLY A 15 17.81 2.97 -7.85
C GLY A 15 19.25 2.53 -8.07
N LEU A 16 20.22 3.19 -7.44
CA LEU A 16 21.59 2.70 -7.46
C LEU A 16 21.66 1.25 -6.94
N PHE A 17 20.79 0.95 -5.98
CA PHE A 17 20.45 -0.41 -5.54
C PHE A 17 18.97 -0.64 -5.85
N GLY A 18 18.62 -1.72 -6.54
CA GLY A 18 17.22 -2.06 -6.80
C GLY A 18 16.48 -2.31 -5.48
N VAL A 19 17.00 -3.23 -4.65
CA VAL A 19 16.44 -3.60 -3.34
C VAL A 19 17.55 -3.72 -2.31
N VAL A 20 17.35 -3.10 -1.15
CA VAL A 20 18.16 -3.34 0.06
C VAL A 20 17.39 -4.31 0.96
N GLN A 21 17.89 -5.51 1.10
CA GLN A 21 17.24 -6.56 1.90
C GLN A 21 17.39 -6.33 3.40
N GLU A 22 16.59 -7.01 4.21
CA GLU A 22 16.71 -7.03 5.67
C GLU A 22 18.15 -7.34 6.10
N GLY A 23 18.65 -6.60 7.07
CA GLY A 23 20.04 -6.69 7.53
C GLY A 23 21.08 -6.05 6.60
N GLY A 24 20.67 -5.66 5.38
CA GLY A 24 21.54 -4.87 4.48
C GLY A 24 21.74 -3.46 5.01
N VAL A 25 22.97 -2.94 4.91
CA VAL A 25 23.32 -1.59 5.36
C VAL A 25 24.05 -0.84 4.25
N ILE A 26 23.53 0.32 3.88
CA ILE A 26 24.20 1.30 3.02
C ILE A 26 24.50 2.53 3.87
N ARG A 27 25.76 2.92 3.97
CA ARG A 27 26.14 4.09 4.75
C ARG A 27 27.24 4.91 4.10
N ASP A 28 27.34 6.16 4.52
CA ASP A 28 28.41 7.09 4.10
C ASP A 28 28.51 7.26 2.56
N LEU A 29 27.38 7.07 1.86
CA LEU A 29 27.33 7.13 0.38
C LEU A 29 26.86 8.47 -0.10
N ARG A 30 27.65 9.10 -0.99
CA ARG A 30 27.24 10.28 -1.75
C ARG A 30 27.06 9.89 -3.21
N ALA A 31 25.85 10.06 -3.72
CA ALA A 31 25.47 9.68 -5.07
C ALA A 31 24.91 10.90 -5.82
N GLU A 32 25.25 11.01 -7.13
CA GLU A 32 24.83 12.10 -7.99
C GLU A 32 24.44 11.60 -9.37
N GLY A 33 23.27 11.99 -9.86
CA GLY A 33 22.83 11.62 -11.22
C GLY A 33 21.33 11.66 -11.44
N ALA A 34 20.84 10.76 -12.30
CA ALA A 34 19.45 10.68 -12.67
C ALA A 34 18.95 9.21 -12.58
N VAL A 35 17.79 9.04 -11.95
CA VAL A 35 17.04 7.77 -11.90
C VAL A 35 15.67 8.05 -12.51
N THR A 36 15.51 7.69 -13.77
CA THR A 36 14.34 8.02 -14.58
C THR A 36 13.85 6.81 -15.35
N PRO A 37 13.34 5.77 -14.65
CA PRO A 37 12.82 4.60 -15.31
C PRO A 37 11.62 4.94 -16.19
N GLU A 38 11.41 4.15 -17.23
CA GLU A 38 10.38 4.35 -18.25
C GLU A 38 9.10 3.57 -17.94
N GLY A 39 7.99 4.02 -18.51
CA GLY A 39 6.69 3.33 -18.41
C GLY A 39 6.05 3.48 -17.04
N ASP A 40 5.35 2.45 -16.59
CA ASP A 40 4.64 2.42 -15.30
C ASP A 40 5.55 2.04 -14.12
N ALA A 41 6.81 2.47 -14.16
CA ALA A 41 7.79 2.12 -13.13
C ALA A 41 7.38 2.65 -11.75
N ARG A 42 7.46 1.77 -10.78
CA ARG A 42 7.18 2.02 -9.37
C ARG A 42 8.45 1.81 -8.54
N ASN A 43 8.48 2.39 -7.35
CA ASN A 43 9.59 2.30 -6.41
C ASN A 43 10.90 2.78 -7.04
N ALA A 44 10.97 4.08 -7.35
CA ALA A 44 12.21 4.71 -7.82
C ALA A 44 12.81 5.61 -6.76
N GLY A 45 14.10 5.38 -6.44
CA GLY A 45 14.85 6.17 -5.48
C GLY A 45 16.29 6.42 -5.93
N GLY A 46 16.88 7.53 -5.50
CA GLY A 46 18.25 7.88 -5.87
C GLY A 46 19.29 6.87 -5.36
N ILE A 47 19.08 6.35 -4.17
CA ILE A 47 19.93 5.30 -3.55
C ILE A 47 19.29 3.93 -3.75
N ALA A 48 18.05 3.72 -3.34
CA ALA A 48 17.38 2.43 -3.42
C ALA A 48 15.99 2.56 -4.05
N GLY A 49 15.61 1.61 -4.90
CA GLY A 49 14.23 1.48 -5.33
C GLY A 49 13.34 1.05 -4.17
N GLU A 50 13.75 0.02 -3.42
CA GLU A 50 13.07 -0.48 -2.22
C GLU A 50 14.08 -0.70 -1.09
N ASN A 51 13.74 -0.25 0.11
CA ASN A 51 14.56 -0.45 1.31
C ASN A 51 13.82 -1.29 2.36
N ARG A 52 14.41 -2.41 2.75
CA ARG A 52 14.02 -3.26 3.88
C ARG A 52 15.14 -3.33 4.94
N GLY A 53 16.27 -2.70 4.68
CA GLY A 53 17.44 -2.63 5.54
C GLY A 53 17.66 -1.24 6.12
N THR A 54 18.91 -0.82 6.20
CA THR A 54 19.30 0.50 6.73
C THR A 54 20.04 1.31 5.67
N ILE A 55 19.57 2.53 5.44
CA ILE A 55 20.29 3.56 4.65
C ILE A 55 20.62 4.69 5.63
N GLU A 56 21.91 4.93 5.89
CA GLU A 56 22.38 5.84 6.94
C GLU A 56 23.49 6.76 6.41
N ASP A 57 23.47 8.03 6.84
CA ASP A 57 24.48 9.03 6.48
C ASP A 57 24.72 9.13 4.96
N CYS A 58 23.67 8.97 4.18
CA CYS A 58 23.74 8.99 2.71
C CYS A 58 23.17 10.26 2.12
N SER A 59 23.65 10.64 0.93
CA SER A 59 23.07 11.74 0.18
C SER A 59 22.90 11.44 -1.30
N PHE A 60 21.81 11.95 -1.86
CA PHE A 60 21.56 11.94 -3.29
C PHE A 60 21.33 13.38 -3.83
N THR A 61 22.01 13.68 -4.90
CA THR A 61 21.85 14.96 -5.62
C THR A 61 21.50 14.66 -7.08
N GLY A 62 20.32 15.10 -7.52
CA GLY A 62 19.93 14.87 -8.90
C GLY A 62 18.44 14.75 -9.12
N THR A 63 18.05 14.02 -10.15
CA THR A 63 16.65 13.84 -10.52
C THR A 63 16.20 12.39 -10.34
N VAL A 64 15.06 12.23 -9.65
CA VAL A 64 14.35 10.95 -9.59
C VAL A 64 12.95 11.15 -10.16
N SER A 65 12.54 10.33 -11.12
CA SER A 65 11.19 10.43 -11.68
C SER A 65 10.62 9.05 -12.00
N GLY A 66 9.30 8.94 -11.99
CA GLY A 66 8.57 7.71 -12.29
C GLY A 66 7.08 7.91 -12.08
N LYS A 67 6.33 6.81 -11.98
CA LYS A 67 4.88 6.88 -11.83
C LYS A 67 4.43 6.88 -10.36
N ALA A 68 4.92 5.94 -9.57
CA ALA A 68 4.49 5.80 -8.18
C ALA A 68 5.65 5.42 -7.26
N ASN A 69 5.56 5.83 -6.00
CA ASN A 69 6.55 5.61 -4.96
C ASN A 69 7.91 6.17 -5.37
N ILE A 70 7.97 7.49 -5.51
CA ILE A 70 9.18 8.20 -5.96
C ILE A 70 9.81 8.95 -4.79
N GLY A 71 11.07 8.65 -4.50
CA GLY A 71 11.80 9.30 -3.41
C GLY A 71 13.23 9.69 -3.76
N GLY A 72 13.71 10.80 -3.22
CA GLY A 72 15.10 11.23 -3.45
C GLY A 72 16.12 10.21 -2.94
N ILE A 73 15.83 9.50 -1.85
CA ILE A 73 16.68 8.44 -1.29
C ILE A 73 16.13 7.07 -1.64
N ALA A 74 14.89 6.76 -1.27
CA ALA A 74 14.27 5.46 -1.54
C ALA A 74 12.88 5.63 -2.17
N GLY A 75 12.54 4.79 -3.14
CA GLY A 75 11.18 4.75 -3.69
C GLY A 75 10.19 4.28 -2.63
N ALA A 76 10.45 3.13 -2.02
CA ALA A 76 9.69 2.58 -0.91
C ALA A 76 10.60 2.21 0.27
N ASN A 77 10.22 2.62 1.48
CA ASN A 77 10.83 2.21 2.74
C ASN A 77 9.84 1.30 3.47
N MET A 78 10.11 0.01 3.45
CA MET A 78 9.22 -1.02 3.98
C MET A 78 9.28 -1.09 5.51
N ALA A 79 8.40 -1.86 6.15
CA ALA A 79 8.23 -1.92 7.60
C ALA A 79 9.53 -2.18 8.40
N ALA A 80 10.42 -3.04 7.89
CA ALA A 80 11.74 -3.29 8.50
C ALA A 80 12.81 -2.25 8.11
N GLY A 81 12.49 -1.35 7.16
CA GLY A 81 13.42 -0.37 6.60
C GLY A 81 13.65 0.83 7.51
N SER A 82 14.89 1.32 7.52
CA SER A 82 15.28 2.56 8.21
C SER A 82 16.08 3.46 7.29
N ILE A 83 15.72 4.75 7.24
CA ILE A 83 16.44 5.81 6.53
C ILE A 83 16.82 6.86 7.57
N LEU A 84 18.12 7.00 7.83
CA LEU A 84 18.65 7.79 8.94
C LEU A 84 19.68 8.81 8.45
N HIS A 85 19.58 10.06 8.93
CA HIS A 85 20.57 11.14 8.66
C HIS A 85 20.86 11.32 7.16
N CYS A 86 19.87 11.09 6.31
CA CYS A 86 20.03 11.17 4.86
C CYS A 86 19.61 12.53 4.31
N GLN A 87 20.22 12.91 3.20
CA GLN A 87 19.95 14.19 2.55
C GLN A 87 19.60 13.99 1.07
N ALA A 88 18.57 14.69 0.60
CA ALA A 88 18.19 14.72 -0.80
C ALA A 88 18.19 16.16 -1.36
N SER A 89 18.69 16.33 -2.58
CA SER A 89 18.67 17.60 -3.29
C SER A 89 18.49 17.39 -4.80
N GLY A 90 17.95 18.39 -5.48
CA GLY A 90 17.61 18.32 -6.90
C GLY A 90 16.11 18.24 -7.12
N ALA A 91 15.56 17.18 -7.72
CA ALA A 91 14.14 17.05 -8.00
C ALA A 91 13.64 15.62 -7.86
N ALA A 92 12.44 15.46 -7.29
CA ALA A 92 11.65 14.24 -7.31
C ALA A 92 10.30 14.51 -7.98
N ALA A 93 9.90 13.69 -8.96
CA ALA A 93 8.67 13.89 -9.72
C ALA A 93 7.94 12.56 -9.97
N GLY A 94 6.66 12.51 -9.64
CA GLY A 94 5.79 11.34 -9.81
C GLY A 94 4.31 11.68 -9.77
N GLU A 95 3.49 10.69 -10.10
CA GLU A 95 2.03 10.85 -10.10
C GLU A 95 1.44 10.49 -8.72
N VAL A 96 1.94 9.42 -8.09
CA VAL A 96 1.39 8.89 -6.85
C VAL A 96 2.50 8.62 -5.84
N MET A 97 2.33 9.11 -4.61
CA MET A 97 3.26 8.91 -3.50
C MET A 97 4.68 9.38 -3.84
N THR A 98 4.84 10.69 -3.94
CA THR A 98 6.13 11.32 -4.24
C THR A 98 6.66 12.06 -3.01
N GLY A 99 7.88 11.74 -2.58
CA GLY A 99 8.55 12.38 -1.45
C GLY A 99 9.98 12.79 -1.73
N GLY A 100 10.47 13.78 -1.01
CA GLY A 100 11.86 14.21 -1.12
C GLY A 100 12.87 13.16 -0.62
N ILE A 101 12.49 12.37 0.38
CA ILE A 101 13.30 11.28 0.93
C ILE A 101 12.74 9.93 0.50
N ALA A 102 11.47 9.64 0.77
CA ALA A 102 10.82 8.38 0.43
C ALA A 102 9.48 8.63 -0.29
N GLY A 103 9.15 7.86 -1.32
CA GLY A 103 7.81 7.91 -1.92
C GLY A 103 6.77 7.32 -0.98
N TYR A 104 7.01 6.10 -0.55
CA TYR A 104 6.20 5.33 0.39
C TYR A 104 7.01 4.97 1.63
N ASN A 105 6.46 5.12 2.83
CA ASN A 105 7.12 4.80 4.09
C ASN A 105 6.22 3.98 5.03
N GLU A 106 6.61 2.75 5.34
CA GLU A 106 6.07 1.94 6.44
C GLU A 106 7.05 1.84 7.63
N GLY A 107 8.32 2.08 7.38
CA GLY A 107 9.40 1.93 8.36
C GLY A 107 9.71 3.23 9.10
N LEU A 108 10.99 3.44 9.37
CA LEU A 108 11.51 4.62 10.06
C LEU A 108 12.23 5.55 9.09
N VAL A 109 11.85 6.83 9.09
CA VAL A 109 12.62 7.92 8.48
C VAL A 109 12.96 8.92 9.58
N ALA A 110 14.24 9.08 9.93
CA ALA A 110 14.63 9.92 11.04
C ALA A 110 15.84 10.80 10.72
N SER A 111 15.80 12.04 11.22
CA SER A 111 16.88 13.03 11.11
C SER A 111 17.34 13.26 9.67
N CYS A 112 16.37 13.24 8.73
CA CYS A 112 16.64 13.44 7.31
C CYS A 112 16.31 14.87 6.86
N GLU A 113 17.01 15.36 5.84
CA GLU A 113 16.82 16.69 5.27
C GLU A 113 16.48 16.60 3.78
N ASN A 114 15.43 17.29 3.36
CA ASN A 114 15.11 17.47 1.96
C ASN A 114 15.34 18.91 1.51
N SER A 115 16.11 19.09 0.47
CA SER A 115 16.26 20.34 -0.28
C SER A 115 15.88 20.18 -1.75
N ALA A 116 15.38 19.00 -2.14
CA ALA A 116 14.89 18.77 -3.50
C ALA A 116 13.52 19.41 -3.70
N PHE A 117 13.24 19.81 -4.94
CA PHE A 117 11.91 20.18 -5.38
C PHE A 117 11.07 18.92 -5.58
N VAL A 118 9.88 18.84 -4.98
CA VAL A 118 9.02 17.66 -5.07
C VAL A 118 7.74 18.02 -5.82
N ASN A 119 7.55 17.45 -7.01
CA ASN A 119 6.41 17.76 -7.88
C ASN A 119 6.23 19.27 -8.11
N VAL A 120 7.30 19.99 -8.38
CA VAL A 120 7.27 21.42 -8.70
C VAL A 120 7.47 21.61 -10.19
N ALA A 121 6.59 22.36 -10.84
CA ALA A 121 6.80 22.75 -12.21
C ALA A 121 8.07 23.60 -12.32
N SER A 122 8.94 23.29 -13.26
CA SER A 122 10.06 24.15 -13.59
C SER A 122 9.50 25.50 -13.99
N THR A 123 9.65 26.49 -13.11
CA THR A 123 9.18 27.85 -13.33
C THR A 123 10.08 28.55 -14.35
N ASN A 124 9.89 28.25 -15.60
CA ASN A 124 10.16 29.15 -16.66
C ASN A 124 9.01 29.15 -17.67
N PRO A 125 7.86 29.78 -17.35
CA PRO A 125 6.79 29.96 -18.30
C PRO A 125 7.19 31.15 -19.22
N ARG A 126 8.26 31.04 -19.95
CA ARG A 126 8.31 31.66 -21.28
C ARG A 126 7.45 30.72 -22.13
N ILE A 127 6.17 31.03 -22.20
CA ILE A 127 5.34 30.60 -23.31
C ILE A 127 5.97 31.24 -24.53
N ASP A 128 6.81 30.50 -25.23
CA ASP A 128 7.30 30.90 -26.52
C ASP A 128 6.10 30.83 -27.47
N LEU A 129 5.72 31.95 -28.04
CA LEU A 129 4.59 32.00 -29.00
C LEU A 129 4.83 31.09 -30.22
N ASP A 130 6.08 30.71 -30.48
CA ASP A 130 6.45 29.72 -31.48
C ASP A 130 6.08 28.30 -31.07
N ASP A 131 6.12 27.96 -29.77
CA ASP A 131 5.63 26.68 -29.22
C ASP A 131 4.09 26.60 -29.26
N LEU A 132 3.39 27.72 -29.11
CA LEU A 132 1.93 27.78 -29.26
C LEU A 132 1.48 27.50 -30.68
N THR A 133 2.25 27.93 -31.67
CA THR A 133 1.97 27.70 -33.10
C THR A 133 2.23 26.23 -33.47
N GLN A 134 3.21 25.58 -32.87
CA GLN A 134 3.42 24.14 -33.02
C GLN A 134 2.33 23.31 -32.28
N ALA A 135 1.90 23.76 -31.11
CA ALA A 135 0.80 23.10 -30.37
C ALA A 135 -0.54 23.18 -31.12
N LEU A 136 -0.79 24.25 -31.87
CA LEU A 136 -2.01 24.38 -32.69
C LEU A 136 -1.98 23.52 -33.97
N THR A 137 -0.85 22.97 -34.36
CA THR A 137 -0.72 21.99 -35.45
C THR A 137 -0.67 20.55 -34.94
N MET A 138 -0.70 20.33 -33.64
CA MET A 138 -0.77 19.01 -33.05
C MET A 138 -2.18 18.43 -33.13
N ASP A 139 -2.22 17.17 -33.51
CA ASP A 139 -3.41 16.30 -33.57
C ASP A 139 -4.25 16.45 -32.28
N LEU A 140 -5.55 16.70 -32.43
CA LEU A 140 -6.53 16.76 -31.33
C LEU A 140 -6.51 15.54 -30.40
N SER A 141 -5.91 14.43 -30.83
CA SER A 141 -5.63 13.27 -29.99
C SER A 141 -4.56 13.52 -28.91
N ALA A 142 -3.70 14.53 -29.08
CA ALA A 142 -2.75 14.94 -28.06
C ALA A 142 -3.42 15.78 -26.96
N LEU A 143 -4.44 16.57 -27.31
CA LEU A 143 -5.26 17.31 -26.33
C LEU A 143 -6.11 16.38 -25.45
N SER A 144 -6.55 15.25 -25.96
CA SER A 144 -7.26 14.23 -25.14
C SER A 144 -6.32 13.51 -24.15
N ARG A 145 -5.00 13.50 -24.40
CA ARG A 145 -3.99 13.00 -23.45
C ARG A 145 -3.62 14.05 -22.40
N LEU A 146 -3.77 15.31 -22.70
CA LEU A 146 -3.63 16.42 -21.74
C LEU A 146 -4.85 16.52 -20.81
N ASN A 147 -6.02 16.03 -21.26
CA ASN A 147 -7.27 15.94 -20.50
C ASN A 147 -7.45 14.59 -19.77
N ALA A 148 -6.59 13.60 -19.98
CA ALA A 148 -6.42 12.51 -19.04
C ALA A 148 -5.62 13.09 -17.87
N GLY A 149 -6.31 13.82 -16.98
CA GLY A 149 -5.73 14.40 -15.80
C GLY A 149 -4.96 13.32 -15.06
N THR A 150 -3.63 13.40 -15.11
CA THR A 150 -2.79 12.63 -14.21
C THR A 150 -3.12 13.17 -12.83
N SER A 151 -3.88 12.42 -12.06
CA SER A 151 -4.20 12.73 -10.68
C SER A 151 -2.89 12.63 -9.90
N VAL A 152 -2.27 13.77 -9.59
CA VAL A 152 -1.10 13.80 -8.71
C VAL A 152 -1.60 13.73 -7.29
N THR A 153 -1.23 12.66 -6.58
CA THR A 153 -1.66 12.44 -5.21
C THR A 153 -0.50 12.14 -4.28
N ASP A 154 -0.70 12.44 -3.00
CA ASP A 154 0.21 12.10 -1.91
C ASP A 154 1.64 12.62 -2.16
N THR A 155 1.77 13.94 -2.19
CA THR A 155 3.05 14.62 -2.40
C THR A 155 3.56 15.23 -1.09
N GLY A 156 4.76 14.84 -0.64
CA GLY A 156 5.34 15.34 0.61
C GLY A 156 6.81 15.72 0.50
N GLY A 157 7.23 16.67 1.30
CA GLY A 157 8.64 17.09 1.33
C GLY A 157 9.58 16.00 1.82
N ILE A 158 9.14 15.13 2.71
CA ILE A 158 9.90 13.96 3.20
C ILE A 158 9.31 12.69 2.62
N ALA A 159 8.02 12.43 2.78
CA ALA A 159 7.38 11.22 2.26
C ALA A 159 6.09 11.56 1.52
N GLY A 160 5.80 10.86 0.41
CA GLY A 160 4.52 10.96 -0.26
C GLY A 160 3.41 10.42 0.63
N TYR A 161 3.51 9.17 1.02
CA TYR A 161 2.62 8.51 2.00
C TYR A 161 3.44 7.89 3.14
N SER A 162 2.93 8.01 4.37
CA SER A 162 3.59 7.40 5.53
C SER A 162 2.60 6.66 6.43
N ALA A 163 2.75 5.34 6.53
CA ALA A 163 2.16 4.49 7.56
C ALA A 163 3.13 4.23 8.73
N GLY A 164 4.42 4.52 8.53
CA GLY A 164 5.48 4.36 9.52
C GLY A 164 5.74 5.62 10.35
N THR A 165 6.97 5.73 10.83
CA THR A 165 7.40 6.89 11.65
C THR A 165 8.29 7.83 10.85
N ILE A 166 7.99 9.12 10.91
CA ILE A 166 8.86 10.20 10.45
C ILE A 166 9.19 11.08 11.66
N SER A 167 10.47 11.22 12.00
CA SER A 167 10.89 12.01 13.16
C SER A 167 12.11 12.87 12.89
N ASP A 168 12.14 14.04 13.51
CA ASP A 168 13.30 14.95 13.49
C ASP A 168 13.74 15.31 12.06
N CYS A 169 12.81 15.32 11.10
CA CYS A 169 13.10 15.61 9.69
C CYS A 169 12.79 17.06 9.32
N VAL A 170 13.54 17.58 8.35
CA VAL A 170 13.37 18.95 7.88
C VAL A 170 13.19 18.99 6.37
N ASN A 171 12.18 19.71 5.92
CA ASN A 171 12.00 20.03 4.52
C ASN A 171 12.28 21.52 4.24
N HIS A 172 13.20 21.77 3.33
CA HIS A 172 13.54 23.09 2.81
C HIS A 172 13.10 23.27 1.35
N GLY A 173 12.80 22.16 0.66
CA GLY A 173 12.40 22.17 -0.75
C GLY A 173 10.96 22.59 -0.93
N ALA A 174 10.64 23.21 -2.07
CA ALA A 174 9.26 23.46 -2.45
C ALA A 174 8.55 22.13 -2.82
N VAL A 175 7.26 22.05 -2.50
CA VAL A 175 6.44 20.84 -2.64
C VAL A 175 5.14 21.18 -3.37
N GLY A 176 4.82 20.38 -4.38
CA GLY A 176 3.54 20.40 -5.08
C GLY A 176 3.44 21.40 -6.22
N TYR A 177 2.54 21.11 -7.15
CA TYR A 177 2.18 21.99 -8.25
C TYR A 177 1.11 22.98 -7.80
N GLN A 178 1.17 24.20 -8.28
CA GLN A 178 0.13 25.20 -8.03
C GLN A 178 -1.19 24.76 -8.68
N HIS A 179 -2.27 24.73 -7.91
CA HIS A 179 -3.63 24.36 -8.34
C HIS A 179 -3.79 22.92 -8.87
N ILE A 180 -2.82 22.04 -8.61
CA ILE A 180 -2.86 20.63 -9.03
C ILE A 180 -2.41 19.76 -7.87
N GLY A 181 -3.05 18.59 -7.74
CA GLY A 181 -2.65 17.58 -6.77
C GLY A 181 -3.51 17.60 -5.51
N TYR A 182 -3.60 16.43 -4.93
CA TYR A 182 -4.34 16.12 -3.71
C TYR A 182 -3.37 15.64 -2.65
N ASN A 183 -3.71 15.87 -1.36
CA ASN A 183 -2.89 15.45 -0.24
C ASN A 183 -1.44 15.92 -0.38
N THR A 184 -1.24 17.22 -0.34
CA THR A 184 0.10 17.83 -0.46
C THR A 184 0.55 18.37 0.88
N GLY A 185 1.71 17.93 1.38
CA GLY A 185 2.23 18.34 2.68
C GLY A 185 3.72 18.66 2.69
N GLY A 186 4.13 19.58 3.54
CA GLY A 186 5.54 19.96 3.68
C GLY A 186 6.43 18.84 4.20
N ILE A 187 5.87 17.89 4.94
CA ILE A 187 6.57 16.68 5.42
C ILE A 187 5.97 15.45 4.77
N ALA A 188 4.67 15.22 4.88
CA ALA A 188 4.02 14.07 4.28
C ALA A 188 2.79 14.51 3.47
N GLY A 189 2.58 13.90 2.30
CA GLY A 189 1.35 14.12 1.55
C GLY A 189 0.17 13.60 2.34
N ARG A 190 0.20 12.32 2.69
CA ARG A 190 -0.79 11.66 3.52
C ARG A 190 -0.11 10.80 4.60
N SER A 191 -0.71 10.72 5.79
CA SER A 191 -0.13 9.93 6.88
C SER A 191 -1.19 9.31 7.78
N CYS A 192 -1.10 7.98 7.99
CA CYS A 192 -1.75 7.26 9.09
C CYS A 192 -0.73 6.81 10.17
N GLY A 193 0.57 7.08 9.96
CA GLY A 193 1.65 6.79 10.88
C GLY A 193 1.89 7.88 11.93
N GLN A 194 3.12 7.98 12.39
CA GLN A 194 3.55 8.98 13.36
C GLN A 194 4.47 10.02 12.71
N LEU A 195 4.11 11.30 12.82
CA LEU A 195 4.98 12.43 12.51
C LEU A 195 5.32 13.16 13.80
N ARG A 196 6.59 13.34 14.12
CA ARG A 196 7.00 14.06 15.33
C ARG A 196 8.26 14.89 15.11
N GLN A 197 8.31 16.04 15.75
CA GLN A 197 9.47 16.93 15.77
C GLN A 197 9.99 17.29 14.38
N CYS A 198 9.09 17.38 13.38
CA CYS A 198 9.44 17.73 12.02
C CYS A 198 9.24 19.22 11.73
N ALA A 199 10.02 19.76 10.78
CA ALA A 199 9.93 21.13 10.38
C ALA A 199 9.83 21.29 8.86
N ASN A 200 8.93 22.17 8.42
CA ASN A 200 8.87 22.60 7.03
C ASN A 200 9.17 24.09 6.91
N ASP A 201 10.14 24.42 6.07
CA ASP A 201 10.48 25.79 5.71
C ASP A 201 10.18 26.06 4.21
N GLY A 202 9.91 25.01 3.44
CA GLY A 202 9.62 25.09 2.01
C GLY A 202 8.18 25.54 1.72
N ALA A 203 7.96 26.12 0.56
CA ALA A 203 6.62 26.44 0.08
C ALA A 203 5.86 25.15 -0.28
N VAL A 204 4.58 25.08 0.07
CA VAL A 204 3.69 23.96 -0.23
C VAL A 204 2.53 24.47 -1.08
N CYS A 205 2.34 23.87 -2.26
CA CYS A 205 1.26 24.22 -3.18
C CYS A 205 0.47 22.97 -3.55
N GLY A 206 -0.82 23.11 -3.79
CA GLY A 206 -1.68 22.03 -4.22
C GLY A 206 -3.08 22.49 -4.56
N ARG A 207 -3.95 21.56 -4.92
CA ARG A 207 -5.37 21.87 -5.16
C ARG A 207 -6.22 21.61 -3.92
N LYS A 208 -6.14 20.42 -3.33
CA LYS A 208 -6.99 20.02 -2.22
C LYS A 208 -6.17 19.27 -1.16
N ASP A 209 -6.59 19.41 0.10
CA ASP A 209 -5.94 18.84 1.26
C ASP A 209 -4.45 19.22 1.32
N VAL A 210 -4.21 20.53 1.43
CA VAL A 210 -2.87 21.12 1.40
C VAL A 210 -2.46 21.58 2.79
N GLY A 211 -1.42 20.99 3.34
CA GLY A 211 -0.95 21.28 4.69
C GLY A 211 0.52 21.62 4.80
N GLY A 212 0.85 22.56 5.69
CA GLY A 212 2.24 22.95 5.92
C GLY A 212 3.13 21.83 6.44
N ILE A 213 2.56 20.83 7.09
CA ILE A 213 3.23 19.61 7.55
C ILE A 213 2.66 18.41 6.81
N VAL A 214 1.35 18.21 6.82
CA VAL A 214 0.73 17.04 6.21
C VAL A 214 -0.52 17.45 5.45
N GLY A 215 -0.68 16.94 4.22
CA GLY A 215 -1.87 17.18 3.42
C GLY A 215 -3.09 16.58 4.09
N GLN A 216 -3.08 15.27 4.34
CA GLN A 216 -4.15 14.55 5.00
C GLN A 216 -3.62 13.68 6.14
N ILE A 217 -4.20 13.83 7.33
CA ILE A 217 -3.99 12.92 8.47
C ILE A 217 -5.14 11.93 8.49
N GLU A 218 -4.82 10.66 8.32
CA GLU A 218 -5.77 9.57 8.48
C GLU A 218 -5.73 9.03 9.91
N PRO A 219 -6.86 8.79 10.57
CA PRO A 219 -6.87 8.03 11.81
C PRO A 219 -6.34 6.63 11.51
N TYR A 220 -5.60 6.05 12.46
CA TYR A 220 -5.16 4.67 12.33
C TYR A 220 -6.39 3.76 12.42
N ILE A 221 -6.76 3.19 11.30
CA ILE A 221 -7.78 2.16 11.21
C ILE A 221 -7.07 0.82 11.15
N ARG A 222 -7.26 0.00 12.17
CA ARG A 222 -6.85 -1.40 12.11
C ARG A 222 -7.89 -2.15 11.29
N MET A 223 -7.57 -2.50 10.07
CA MET A 223 -8.29 -3.56 9.38
C MET A 223 -7.90 -4.88 10.04
N ASP A 224 -8.90 -5.65 10.43
CA ASP A 224 -8.68 -7.06 10.75
C ASP A 224 -8.50 -7.76 9.40
N ASP A 225 -7.23 -7.84 8.97
CA ASP A 225 -6.82 -8.38 7.67
C ASP A 225 -6.88 -9.93 7.72
N THR A 226 -8.04 -10.44 8.10
CA THR A 226 -8.32 -11.86 7.97
C THR A 226 -8.56 -12.11 6.49
N ASP A 227 -7.55 -12.64 5.80
CA ASP A 227 -7.70 -13.14 4.43
C ASP A 227 -8.62 -14.38 4.45
N TYR A 228 -9.92 -14.09 4.53
CA TYR A 228 -10.96 -15.11 4.56
C TYR A 228 -10.88 -16.05 3.35
N LEU A 229 -10.44 -15.55 2.19
CA LEU A 229 -10.28 -16.38 0.99
C LEU A 229 -9.15 -17.40 1.13
N SER A 230 -7.98 -16.97 1.59
CA SER A 230 -6.86 -17.89 1.86
C SER A 230 -7.18 -18.86 2.97
N GLU A 231 -7.85 -18.42 4.04
CA GLU A 231 -8.26 -19.28 5.12
C GLU A 231 -9.33 -20.31 4.68
N MET A 232 -10.33 -19.90 3.89
CA MET A 232 -11.30 -20.84 3.32
C MET A 232 -10.66 -21.84 2.37
N ASN A 233 -9.72 -21.41 1.51
CA ASN A 233 -8.99 -22.31 0.61
C ASN A 233 -8.15 -23.35 1.41
N ARG A 234 -7.51 -22.91 2.49
CA ARG A 234 -6.77 -23.80 3.38
C ARG A 234 -7.70 -24.82 4.03
N GLN A 235 -8.85 -24.36 4.54
CA GLN A 235 -9.85 -25.22 5.19
C GLN A 235 -10.51 -26.21 4.21
N LEU A 236 -10.75 -25.79 2.96
CA LEU A 236 -11.21 -26.68 1.90
C LEU A 236 -10.19 -27.78 1.56
N TYR A 237 -8.91 -27.40 1.51
CA TYR A 237 -7.86 -28.39 1.30
C TYR A 237 -7.77 -29.41 2.43
N GLU A 238 -7.87 -28.97 3.68
CA GLU A 238 -7.92 -29.84 4.86
C GLU A 238 -9.16 -30.74 4.87
N LEU A 239 -10.33 -30.18 4.53
CA LEU A 239 -11.58 -30.92 4.40
C LEU A 239 -11.44 -32.05 3.36
N ARG A 240 -10.85 -31.75 2.21
CA ARG A 240 -10.57 -32.74 1.17
C ARG A 240 -9.66 -33.86 1.67
N GLN A 241 -8.56 -33.53 2.39
CA GLN A 241 -7.67 -34.56 2.93
C GLN A 241 -8.39 -35.49 3.94
N LEU A 242 -9.23 -34.91 4.81
CA LEU A 242 -10.03 -35.71 5.77
C LEU A 242 -11.06 -36.59 5.06
N THR A 243 -11.69 -36.10 3.99
CA THR A 243 -12.61 -36.90 3.19
C THR A 243 -11.88 -38.03 2.44
N ASP A 244 -10.69 -37.77 1.87
CA ASP A 244 -9.82 -38.79 1.25
C ASP A 244 -9.44 -39.88 2.26
N GLN A 245 -9.11 -39.50 3.51
CA GLN A 245 -8.80 -40.46 4.57
C GLN A 245 -10.00 -41.31 4.91
N ALA A 246 -11.16 -40.68 5.12
CA ALA A 246 -12.40 -41.37 5.41
C ALA A 246 -12.81 -42.39 4.30
N VAL A 247 -12.58 -42.04 3.02
CA VAL A 247 -12.77 -42.94 1.89
C VAL A 247 -11.88 -44.19 2.01
N ASN A 248 -10.60 -43.98 2.35
CA ASN A 248 -9.63 -45.07 2.47
C ASN A 248 -9.99 -46.02 3.64
N ASP A 249 -10.38 -45.46 4.78
CA ASP A 249 -10.72 -46.23 5.97
C ASP A 249 -12.08 -46.92 5.83
N ALA A 250 -12.98 -46.41 4.97
CA ALA A 250 -14.27 -47.03 4.68
C ALA A 250 -14.20 -48.18 3.63
N GLN A 251 -13.11 -48.34 2.89
CA GLN A 251 -12.99 -49.40 1.86
C GLN A 251 -13.05 -50.79 2.43
N ASP A 252 -12.74 -51.00 3.72
CA ASP A 252 -12.84 -52.26 4.42
C ASP A 252 -14.21 -52.46 5.12
N GLY A 253 -15.14 -51.49 4.95
CA GLY A 253 -16.46 -51.44 5.61
C GLY A 253 -17.64 -51.63 4.66
N SER A 254 -18.80 -51.06 5.00
CA SER A 254 -20.02 -51.16 4.19
C SER A 254 -19.88 -50.33 2.91
N GLY A 255 -20.07 -50.94 1.73
CA GLY A 255 -19.89 -50.35 0.43
C GLY A 255 -20.76 -49.12 0.14
N ASP A 256 -21.78 -48.86 0.93
CA ASP A 256 -22.71 -47.72 0.80
C ASP A 256 -22.10 -46.41 1.34
N ILE A 257 -21.41 -46.51 2.49
CA ILE A 257 -20.70 -45.34 3.09
C ILE A 257 -19.48 -44.98 2.26
N SER A 258 -18.72 -45.96 1.78
CA SER A 258 -17.55 -45.74 0.93
C SER A 258 -17.93 -45.05 -0.40
N GLY A 259 -19.09 -45.43 -1.00
CA GLY A 259 -19.61 -44.77 -2.19
C GLY A 259 -19.99 -43.31 -1.94
N GLN A 260 -20.69 -43.00 -0.87
CA GLN A 260 -21.09 -41.63 -0.52
C GLN A 260 -19.87 -40.72 -0.20
N LEU A 261 -18.87 -41.25 0.51
CA LEU A 261 -17.61 -40.53 0.76
C LEU A 261 -16.85 -40.24 -0.53
N SER A 262 -16.82 -41.20 -1.47
CA SER A 262 -16.20 -41.00 -2.79
C SER A 262 -16.93 -39.92 -3.58
N ASP A 263 -18.25 -39.94 -3.58
CA ASP A 263 -19.06 -38.87 -4.25
C ASP A 263 -18.84 -37.50 -3.64
N MET A 264 -18.66 -37.40 -2.32
CA MET A 264 -18.31 -36.15 -1.65
C MET A 264 -16.93 -35.66 -2.03
N ASN A 265 -15.95 -36.52 -2.13
CA ASN A 265 -14.60 -36.17 -2.52
C ASN A 265 -14.54 -35.72 -3.98
N ASP A 266 -15.23 -36.44 -4.87
CA ASP A 266 -15.36 -36.05 -6.28
C ASP A 266 -16.06 -34.71 -6.43
N TYR A 267 -17.11 -34.45 -5.61
CA TYR A 267 -17.77 -33.15 -5.59
C TYR A 267 -16.83 -32.00 -5.20
N LEU A 268 -16.01 -32.16 -4.16
CA LEU A 268 -15.00 -31.16 -3.80
C LEU A 268 -13.98 -30.94 -4.90
N ARG A 269 -13.46 -32.04 -5.49
CA ARG A 269 -12.46 -31.96 -6.55
C ARG A 269 -12.95 -31.20 -7.77
N ASP A 270 -14.19 -31.46 -8.18
CA ASP A 270 -14.75 -30.93 -9.42
C ASP A 270 -15.25 -29.47 -9.28
N ASN A 271 -15.55 -29.02 -8.05
CA ASN A 271 -16.16 -27.70 -7.81
C ASN A 271 -15.21 -26.68 -7.12
N VAL A 272 -14.11 -27.11 -6.51
CA VAL A 272 -13.17 -26.21 -5.80
C VAL A 272 -12.27 -25.40 -6.77
N SER A 273 -12.26 -25.73 -8.06
CA SER A 273 -11.38 -25.08 -9.04
C SER A 273 -11.86 -23.69 -9.48
N ASP A 274 -13.11 -23.32 -9.20
CA ASP A 274 -13.66 -21.99 -9.51
C ASP A 274 -14.14 -21.30 -8.22
N PRO A 275 -13.39 -20.27 -7.70
CA PRO A 275 -13.78 -19.57 -6.48
C PRO A 275 -15.05 -18.73 -6.60
N GLY A 276 -15.63 -18.59 -7.81
CA GLY A 276 -16.81 -17.76 -8.04
C GLY A 276 -18.11 -18.26 -7.39
N ASP A 277 -18.17 -19.52 -6.93
CA ASP A 277 -19.38 -20.12 -6.36
C ASP A 277 -19.14 -20.92 -5.07
N LEU A 278 -18.20 -20.45 -4.25
CA LEU A 278 -17.80 -21.11 -3.01
C LEU A 278 -18.97 -21.35 -2.06
N ALA A 279 -19.95 -20.45 -2.01
CA ALA A 279 -21.16 -20.61 -1.18
C ALA A 279 -22.01 -21.80 -1.64
N ALA A 280 -22.18 -21.99 -2.95
CA ALA A 280 -22.90 -23.13 -3.51
C ALA A 280 -22.14 -24.44 -3.27
N VAL A 281 -20.81 -24.41 -3.36
CA VAL A 281 -19.95 -25.58 -3.06
C VAL A 281 -20.09 -26.00 -1.60
N ILE A 282 -20.01 -25.06 -0.65
CA ILE A 282 -20.17 -25.34 0.79
C ILE A 282 -21.58 -25.87 1.08
N HIS A 283 -22.61 -25.26 0.49
CA HIS A 283 -23.99 -25.72 0.66
C HIS A 283 -24.19 -27.14 0.10
N GLY A 284 -23.73 -27.41 -1.11
CA GLY A 284 -23.85 -28.72 -1.76
C GLY A 284 -23.06 -29.81 -1.05
N PHE A 285 -21.92 -29.49 -0.45
CA PHE A 285 -21.16 -30.42 0.40
C PHE A 285 -21.90 -30.71 1.71
N GLY A 286 -22.44 -29.65 2.35
CA GLY A 286 -23.22 -29.81 3.58
C GLY A 286 -24.41 -30.76 3.43
N GLN A 287 -25.17 -30.67 2.34
CA GLN A 287 -26.27 -31.58 2.06
C GLN A 287 -25.80 -33.05 1.97
N ARG A 288 -24.69 -33.31 1.28
CA ARG A 288 -24.11 -34.66 1.16
C ARG A 288 -23.59 -35.19 2.51
N LEU A 289 -23.04 -34.30 3.32
CA LEU A 289 -22.56 -34.65 4.65
C LEU A 289 -23.73 -35.03 5.59
N ASP A 290 -24.87 -34.34 5.49
CA ASP A 290 -26.08 -34.69 6.26
C ASP A 290 -26.65 -36.04 5.85
N ASP A 291 -26.68 -36.37 4.55
CA ASP A 291 -27.12 -37.65 4.02
C ASP A 291 -26.17 -38.78 4.51
N LEU A 292 -24.85 -38.54 4.45
CA LEU A 292 -23.84 -39.47 4.93
C LEU A 292 -23.93 -39.71 6.44
N ASN A 293 -24.09 -38.64 7.23
CA ASN A 293 -24.26 -38.76 8.70
C ASN A 293 -25.50 -39.57 9.06
N SER A 294 -26.58 -39.43 8.28
CA SER A 294 -27.81 -40.20 8.45
C SER A 294 -27.60 -41.68 8.13
N ALA A 295 -26.88 -41.99 7.06
CA ALA A 295 -26.54 -43.36 6.66
C ALA A 295 -25.56 -44.02 7.64
N ALA A 296 -24.61 -43.25 8.17
CA ALA A 296 -23.57 -43.74 9.10
C ALA A 296 -23.98 -43.78 10.56
N SER A 297 -25.24 -43.51 10.91
CA SER A 297 -25.72 -43.35 12.28
C SER A 297 -25.56 -44.62 13.19
N GLY A 298 -25.11 -45.73 12.63
CA GLY A 298 -24.80 -46.97 13.36
C GLY A 298 -23.35 -47.44 13.24
N SER A 299 -22.49 -46.65 12.57
CA SER A 299 -21.08 -47.00 12.33
C SER A 299 -20.24 -46.81 13.58
N ALA A 300 -19.28 -47.73 13.81
CA ALA A 300 -18.32 -47.66 14.89
C ALA A 300 -16.88 -47.85 14.37
N GLY A 301 -15.89 -47.31 15.09
CA GLY A 301 -14.48 -47.45 14.74
C GLY A 301 -13.93 -46.25 13.95
N ALA A 302 -12.93 -46.51 13.11
CA ALA A 302 -12.20 -45.46 12.38
C ALA A 302 -13.11 -44.53 11.54
N VAL A 303 -14.06 -45.12 10.82
CA VAL A 303 -15.02 -44.36 9.99
C VAL A 303 -15.82 -43.35 10.79
N ALA A 304 -16.22 -43.71 12.03
CA ALA A 304 -16.97 -42.78 12.89
C ALA A 304 -16.09 -41.63 13.42
N GLU A 305 -14.78 -41.84 13.61
CA GLU A 305 -13.81 -40.82 13.98
C GLU A 305 -13.51 -39.88 12.80
N ASP A 306 -13.34 -40.43 11.60
CA ASP A 306 -13.10 -39.66 10.38
C ASP A 306 -14.31 -38.78 10.04
N LEU A 307 -15.54 -39.32 10.13
CA LEU A 307 -16.75 -38.53 9.91
C LEU A 307 -16.90 -37.40 10.92
N ARG A 308 -16.46 -37.62 12.17
CA ARG A 308 -16.44 -36.54 13.16
C ARG A 308 -15.44 -35.45 12.76
N ALA A 309 -14.24 -35.83 12.30
CA ALA A 309 -13.22 -34.87 11.83
C ALA A 309 -13.69 -34.07 10.60
N VAL A 310 -14.34 -34.75 9.65
CA VAL A 310 -14.95 -34.09 8.47
C VAL A 310 -16.05 -33.11 8.91
N ASN A 311 -16.94 -33.48 9.82
CA ASN A 311 -17.98 -32.59 10.36
C ASN A 311 -17.37 -31.35 11.07
N GLU A 312 -16.37 -31.56 11.91
CA GLU A 312 -15.69 -30.47 12.61
C GLU A 312 -15.00 -29.50 11.65
N GLN A 313 -14.34 -30.01 10.60
CA GLN A 313 -13.70 -29.20 9.60
C GLN A 313 -14.71 -28.44 8.73
N PHE A 314 -15.81 -29.09 8.35
CA PHE A 314 -16.90 -28.44 7.63
C PHE A 314 -17.54 -27.30 8.44
N ASN A 315 -17.75 -27.51 9.75
CA ASN A 315 -18.25 -26.45 10.62
C ASN A 315 -17.28 -25.26 10.72
N ARG A 316 -15.97 -25.49 10.76
CA ARG A 316 -14.97 -24.41 10.72
C ARG A 316 -15.07 -23.62 9.42
N LEU A 317 -15.11 -24.30 8.28
CA LEU A 317 -15.26 -23.67 6.97
C LEU A 317 -16.55 -22.84 6.87
N SER A 318 -17.68 -23.40 7.34
CA SER A 318 -18.97 -22.70 7.36
C SER A 318 -18.94 -21.46 8.23
N ASN A 319 -18.31 -21.52 9.40
CA ASN A 319 -18.14 -20.37 10.29
C ASN A 319 -17.23 -19.30 9.67
N THR A 320 -16.16 -19.68 8.98
CA THR A 320 -15.28 -18.75 8.27
C THR A 320 -16.04 -18.05 7.14
N MET A 321 -16.87 -18.78 6.39
CA MET A 321 -17.73 -18.19 5.36
C MET A 321 -18.77 -17.21 5.95
N LEU A 322 -19.40 -17.57 7.06
CA LEU A 322 -20.36 -16.68 7.73
C LEU A 322 -19.66 -15.41 8.25
N ALA A 323 -18.44 -15.53 8.77
CA ALA A 323 -17.63 -14.38 9.17
C ALA A 323 -17.27 -13.48 7.97
N ALA A 324 -16.87 -14.08 6.84
CA ALA A 324 -16.60 -13.36 5.61
C ALA A 324 -17.82 -12.62 5.07
N LEU A 325 -18.99 -13.27 5.06
CA LEU A 325 -20.26 -12.65 4.65
C LEU A 325 -20.69 -11.54 5.61
N SER A 326 -20.48 -11.70 6.90
CA SER A 326 -20.75 -10.67 7.91
C SER A 326 -19.85 -9.48 7.70
N ALA A 327 -18.55 -9.69 7.49
CA ALA A 327 -17.58 -8.65 7.18
C ALA A 327 -17.93 -7.92 5.87
N ALA A 328 -18.35 -8.64 4.84
CA ALA A 328 -18.78 -8.03 3.57
C ALA A 328 -20.08 -7.23 3.67
N SER A 329 -20.99 -7.59 4.61
CA SER A 329 -22.25 -6.89 4.82
C SER A 329 -22.16 -5.71 5.77
N ASP A 330 -21.18 -5.70 6.66
CA ASP A 330 -20.90 -4.63 7.61
C ASP A 330 -19.38 -4.37 7.69
N PRO A 331 -18.84 -3.50 6.82
CA PRO A 331 -17.43 -3.14 6.84
C PRO A 331 -16.96 -2.58 8.19
N SER A 332 -17.85 -2.05 9.02
CA SER A 332 -17.49 -1.54 10.34
C SER A 332 -17.03 -2.66 11.29
N SER A 333 -17.41 -3.90 11.03
CA SER A 333 -17.00 -5.06 11.83
C SER A 333 -15.54 -5.48 11.62
N ILE A 334 -14.93 -5.08 10.48
CA ILE A 334 -13.52 -5.33 10.13
C ILE A 334 -12.63 -4.10 10.33
N ILE A 335 -13.23 -2.95 10.64
CA ILE A 335 -12.53 -1.69 10.87
C ILE A 335 -12.58 -1.38 12.36
N SER A 336 -11.44 -1.41 13.03
CA SER A 336 -11.29 -0.92 14.40
C SER A 336 -10.73 0.49 14.36
N ASP A 337 -11.56 1.49 14.61
CA ASP A 337 -11.07 2.85 14.89
C ASP A 337 -10.43 2.87 16.28
N THR A 338 -9.11 3.08 16.30
CA THR A 338 -8.32 3.19 17.54
C THR A 338 -8.06 4.64 17.95
N SER A 339 -8.61 5.62 17.23
CA SER A 339 -8.36 7.05 17.47
C SER A 339 -8.90 7.56 18.82
N GLU A 340 -9.88 6.88 19.42
CA GLU A 340 -10.44 7.20 20.73
C GLU A 340 -9.65 6.60 21.91
N VAL A 341 -8.70 5.70 21.66
CA VAL A 341 -7.96 5.03 22.73
C VAL A 341 -6.83 5.92 23.23
N ASN A 342 -7.05 6.61 24.31
CA ASN A 342 -6.08 7.41 25.08
C ASN A 342 -5.00 8.12 24.22
N VAL A 343 -5.27 9.37 23.86
CA VAL A 343 -4.46 10.22 22.97
C VAL A 343 -2.95 10.21 23.29
N ASP A 344 -2.57 10.01 24.55
CA ASP A 344 -1.17 10.01 24.98
C ASP A 344 -0.43 8.70 24.66
N SER A 345 -1.15 7.60 24.51
CA SER A 345 -0.59 6.28 24.16
C SER A 345 -0.70 5.92 22.69
N VAL A 346 -1.51 6.63 21.91
CA VAL A 346 -1.65 6.39 20.47
C VAL A 346 -0.47 7.02 19.74
N THR A 347 0.26 6.22 19.00
CA THR A 347 1.40 6.68 18.18
C THR A 347 1.06 6.78 16.70
N LEU A 348 0.04 6.07 16.23
CA LEU A 348 -0.39 6.05 14.83
C LEU A 348 -1.49 7.08 14.57
N GLY A 349 -1.54 7.62 13.36
CA GLY A 349 -2.45 8.72 13.00
C GLY A 349 -2.15 10.02 13.77
N LYS A 350 -0.91 10.21 14.21
CA LYS A 350 -0.53 11.30 15.12
C LYS A 350 0.54 12.20 14.54
N THR A 351 0.30 13.50 14.63
CA THR A 351 1.29 14.55 14.33
C THR A 351 1.53 15.35 15.60
N SER A 352 2.77 15.43 16.09
CA SER A 352 3.16 16.14 17.31
C SER A 352 4.47 16.91 17.17
N ASP A 353 4.57 18.04 17.87
CA ASP A 353 5.77 18.89 17.94
C ASP A 353 6.35 19.29 16.56
N CYS A 354 5.49 19.32 15.54
CA CYS A 354 5.85 19.75 14.21
C CYS A 354 5.63 21.25 14.02
N ARG A 355 6.45 21.87 13.19
CA ARG A 355 6.35 23.30 12.89
C ARG A 355 6.39 23.57 11.39
N ASN A 356 5.60 24.53 10.92
CA ASN A 356 5.67 25.06 9.59
C ASN A 356 6.00 26.54 9.62
N SER A 357 7.01 26.94 8.85
CA SER A 357 7.33 28.35 8.57
C SER A 357 7.27 28.69 7.07
N GLY A 358 7.04 27.67 6.23
CA GLY A 358 6.82 27.85 4.80
C GLY A 358 5.42 28.37 4.48
N THR A 359 5.27 28.92 3.29
CA THR A 359 3.95 29.32 2.77
C THR A 359 3.15 28.10 2.34
N VAL A 360 1.83 28.17 2.53
CA VAL A 360 0.90 27.11 2.08
C VAL A 360 -0.13 27.76 1.16
N ASP A 361 -0.27 27.24 -0.04
CA ASP A 361 -1.17 27.73 -1.08
C ASP A 361 -2.00 26.56 -1.65
N GLY A 362 -3.30 26.57 -1.43
CA GLY A 362 -4.20 25.51 -1.88
C GLY A 362 -5.59 26.06 -2.15
N ASP A 363 -6.33 25.39 -3.05
CA ASP A 363 -7.68 25.84 -3.47
C ASP A 363 -8.77 25.37 -2.50
N SER A 364 -8.59 24.20 -1.87
CA SER A 364 -9.55 23.61 -0.94
C SER A 364 -8.85 22.91 0.22
N ASN A 365 -9.44 22.93 1.43
CA ASN A 365 -8.90 22.30 2.63
C ASN A 365 -7.43 22.66 2.88
N THR A 366 -7.14 23.95 3.04
CA THR A 366 -5.78 24.45 3.23
C THR A 366 -5.51 24.76 4.69
N GLY A 367 -4.45 24.21 5.25
CA GLY A 367 -4.09 24.41 6.66
C GLY A 367 -2.60 24.62 6.89
N GLY A 368 -2.27 25.48 7.88
CA GLY A 368 -0.86 25.75 8.24
C GLY A 368 -0.09 24.52 8.75
N ILE A 369 -0.80 23.51 9.26
CA ILE A 369 -0.25 22.24 9.73
C ILE A 369 -0.83 21.09 8.89
N ALA A 370 -2.14 20.88 8.90
CA ALA A 370 -2.83 19.82 8.15
C ALA A 370 -3.86 20.44 7.20
N GLY A 371 -3.98 19.92 6.00
CA GLY A 371 -5.05 20.25 5.07
C GLY A 371 -6.37 19.64 5.52
N SER A 372 -6.37 18.33 5.81
CA SER A 372 -7.53 17.63 6.34
C SER A 372 -7.16 16.59 7.39
N MET A 373 -8.17 16.22 8.19
CA MET A 373 -8.10 15.12 9.15
C MET A 373 -9.34 14.25 8.94
N ALA A 374 -9.24 13.27 8.06
CA ALA A 374 -10.36 12.43 7.67
C ALA A 374 -9.88 11.09 7.14
N VAL A 375 -10.77 10.10 7.19
CA VAL A 375 -10.59 8.84 6.44
C VAL A 375 -11.11 9.08 5.03
N GLU A 376 -10.30 8.78 4.04
CA GLU A 376 -10.74 8.82 2.66
C GLU A 376 -11.38 7.49 2.29
N TYR A 377 -12.70 7.52 2.08
CA TYR A 377 -13.47 6.38 1.63
C TYR A 377 -13.69 6.48 0.11
N GLY A 378 -12.85 5.77 -0.65
CA GLY A 378 -13.04 5.65 -2.09
C GLY A 378 -12.53 6.86 -2.89
N LEU A 379 -12.90 6.87 -4.16
CA LEU A 379 -12.61 8.00 -5.05
C LEU A 379 -13.44 9.20 -4.60
N ASP A 380 -12.79 10.29 -4.30
CA ASP A 380 -13.48 11.56 -4.09
C ASP A 380 -14.26 11.90 -5.37
N PRO A 381 -15.58 12.22 -5.29
CA PRO A 381 -16.36 12.57 -6.47
C PRO A 381 -15.83 13.77 -7.25
N GLU A 382 -14.87 14.50 -6.68
CA GLU A 382 -14.20 15.63 -7.32
C GLU A 382 -12.87 15.23 -8.00
N ASP A 383 -12.45 13.96 -7.91
CA ASP A 383 -11.24 13.44 -8.57
C ASP A 383 -11.48 13.16 -10.09
#